data_474b6fe70d9186ae4163d61829e2f43c
#
_entry.id   474b6fe70d9186ae4163d61829e2f43c
#
_cell.length_a   1.000
_cell.length_b   1.000
_cell.length_c   1.000
_cell.angle_alpha   90.00
_cell.angle_beta   90.00
_cell.angle_gamma   90.00
#
_symmetry.space_group_name_H-M   'P 1'
#
loop_
_entity.id
_entity.type
_entity.pdbx_description
1 polymer ?
#
loop_
_entity_poly.entity_id
_entity_poly.type
_entity_poly.pdbx_seq_one_letter_code
_entity_poly.pdbx_strand_id
1 'polypeptide(L)'
;GREEIKEGSAYILTTIDGTEVEKFDIEITRVRHQGSPDSKGLEFEVTDEKLLKECGGIVQGMSGSPIIQNNRIIGAVTHVFVNNPKKGYGIFAEWMVEELDK
;
A
#
# COMPACT_ATOMS: atom_id res chain seq x y z
N GLY A 1 11.60 -0.68 11.65
CA GLY A 1 10.70 0.44 11.78
C GLY A 1 10.59 1.24 10.50
N ARG A 2 9.88 2.33 10.53
CA ARG A 2 9.66 3.13 9.32
C ARG A 2 10.93 3.77 8.78
N GLU A 3 11.98 3.87 9.57
CA GLU A 3 13.28 4.35 9.12
C GLU A 3 13.87 3.45 8.05
N GLU A 4 13.42 2.20 8.00
CA GLU A 4 13.87 1.25 7.01
C GLU A 4 13.02 1.26 5.75
N ILE A 5 11.91 1.99 5.78
CA ILE A 5 11.01 2.12 4.63
C ILE A 5 11.59 3.14 3.67
N LYS A 6 11.75 2.75 2.42
CA LYS A 6 12.37 3.61 1.42
C LYS A 6 11.53 3.69 0.18
N GLU A 7 11.66 4.78 -0.56
CA GLU A 7 11.11 4.87 -1.89
C GLU A 7 11.72 3.77 -2.76
N GLY A 8 10.92 3.22 -3.65
CA GLY A 8 11.36 2.14 -4.53
C GLY A 8 10.40 0.97 -4.53
N SER A 9 10.92 -0.19 -4.93
CA SER A 9 10.11 -1.39 -5.15
C SER A 9 9.48 -1.92 -3.88
N ALA A 10 8.23 -2.34 -4.01
CA ALA A 10 7.47 -3.00 -2.96
C ALA A 10 6.35 -3.80 -3.64
N TYR A 11 5.48 -4.44 -2.85
CA TYR A 11 4.30 -5.08 -3.41
C TYR A 11 3.17 -5.07 -2.41
N ILE A 12 1.96 -5.28 -2.91
CA ILE A 12 0.77 -5.45 -2.08
C ILE A 12 0.25 -6.87 -2.25
N LEU A 13 -0.42 -7.36 -1.22
CA LEU A 13 -1.09 -8.66 -1.27
C LEU A 13 -2.58 -8.39 -1.24
N THR A 14 -3.28 -8.84 -2.27
CA THR A 14 -4.71 -8.63 -2.36
C THR A 14 -5.34 -9.68 -3.28
N THR A 15 -6.66 -9.73 -3.28
CA THR A 15 -7.42 -10.66 -4.10
C THR A 15 -8.22 -9.88 -5.14
N ILE A 16 -8.06 -10.21 -6.41
CA ILE A 16 -8.82 -9.56 -7.48
C ILE A 16 -9.86 -10.47 -8.12
N ASP A 17 -9.69 -11.78 -7.96
CA ASP A 17 -10.63 -12.75 -8.52
C ASP A 17 -11.52 -13.40 -7.46
N GLY A 18 -11.37 -13.00 -6.20
CA GLY A 18 -12.22 -13.45 -5.11
C GLY A 18 -11.80 -14.74 -4.42
N THR A 19 -10.76 -15.42 -4.89
CA THR A 19 -10.39 -16.72 -4.36
C THR A 19 -8.99 -16.80 -3.79
N GLU A 20 -8.02 -16.18 -4.41
CA GLU A 20 -6.63 -16.29 -3.99
C GLU A 20 -5.98 -14.94 -3.78
N VAL A 21 -5.16 -14.85 -2.74
CA VAL A 21 -4.33 -13.68 -2.50
C VAL A 21 -3.16 -13.71 -3.47
N GLU A 22 -2.96 -12.62 -4.18
CA GLU A 22 -1.87 -12.48 -5.14
C GLU A 22 -1.00 -11.30 -4.78
N LYS A 23 0.22 -11.36 -5.29
CA LYS A 23 1.22 -10.32 -5.10
C LYS A 23 1.22 -9.40 -6.32
N PHE A 24 1.10 -8.11 -6.09
CA PHE A 24 1.11 -7.12 -7.17
C PHE A 24 2.18 -6.07 -6.90
N ASP A 25 3.01 -5.81 -7.89
CA ASP A 25 4.13 -4.88 -7.74
C ASP A 25 3.68 -3.43 -7.70
N ILE A 26 4.28 -2.69 -6.81
CA ILE A 26 4.10 -1.25 -6.69
C ILE A 26 5.45 -0.58 -6.53
N GLU A 27 5.48 0.73 -6.68
CA GLU A 27 6.65 1.52 -6.35
C GLU A 27 6.24 2.56 -5.31
N ILE A 28 6.98 2.61 -4.21
CA ILE A 28 6.75 3.63 -3.19
C ILE A 28 7.41 4.89 -3.68
N THR A 29 6.60 5.93 -3.90
CA THR A 29 7.06 7.19 -4.48
C THR A 29 7.30 8.26 -3.42
N ARG A 30 6.74 8.09 -2.22
CA ARG A 30 6.93 9.05 -1.15
C ARG A 30 6.74 8.39 0.21
N VAL A 31 7.62 8.72 1.13
CA VAL A 31 7.52 8.28 2.53
C VAL A 31 7.52 9.55 3.39
N ARG A 32 6.48 9.73 4.19
CA ARG A 32 6.35 10.88 5.08
C ARG A 32 6.66 10.45 6.50
N HIS A 33 7.77 10.90 7.02
CA HIS A 33 8.19 10.60 8.40
C HIS A 33 7.55 11.63 9.33
N GLN A 34 6.37 11.31 9.81
CA GLN A 34 5.61 12.21 10.68
C GLN A 34 5.56 11.67 12.09
N GLY A 35 5.44 12.56 13.05
CA GLY A 35 5.37 12.21 14.45
C GLY A 35 4.01 11.71 14.91
N SER A 36 2.99 11.75 14.06
CA SER A 36 1.64 11.30 14.39
C SER A 36 1.09 10.41 13.28
N PRO A 37 0.09 9.56 13.60
CA PRO A 37 -0.53 8.70 12.60
C PRO A 37 -1.10 9.51 11.44
N ASP A 38 -0.89 9.00 10.23
CA ASP A 38 -1.40 9.65 9.03
C ASP A 38 -1.72 8.55 8.02
N SER A 39 -2.98 8.49 7.59
CA SER A 39 -3.44 7.49 6.62
C SER A 39 -2.79 7.69 5.25
N LYS A 40 -2.06 8.76 5.05
CA LYS A 40 -1.35 9.07 3.81
C LYS A 40 0.16 9.15 4.02
N GLY A 41 0.68 8.41 5.01
CA GLY A 41 2.11 8.40 5.29
C GLY A 41 2.96 7.79 4.20
N LEU A 42 2.39 6.87 3.43
CA LEU A 42 3.03 6.26 2.26
C LEU A 42 2.26 6.66 1.01
N GLU A 43 2.99 6.97 -0.05
CA GLU A 43 2.40 7.23 -1.36
C GLU A 43 3.07 6.28 -2.34
N PHE A 44 2.26 5.61 -3.19
CA PHE A 44 2.79 4.61 -4.10
C PHE A 44 2.09 4.67 -5.46
N GLU A 45 2.73 4.03 -6.43
CA GLU A 45 2.20 3.88 -7.78
C GLU A 45 2.21 2.40 -8.16
N VAL A 46 1.13 1.93 -8.78
CA VAL A 46 1.05 0.55 -9.26
C VAL A 46 1.92 0.40 -10.50
N THR A 47 2.81 -0.59 -10.46
CA THR A 47 3.67 -0.93 -11.58
C THR A 47 3.34 -2.30 -12.16
N ASP A 48 2.50 -3.08 -11.49
CA ASP A 48 2.17 -4.44 -11.91
C ASP A 48 1.27 -4.41 -13.15
N GLU A 49 1.74 -5.07 -14.21
CA GLU A 49 1.00 -5.07 -15.48
C GLU A 49 -0.34 -5.79 -15.39
N LYS A 50 -0.39 -6.88 -14.62
CA LYS A 50 -1.63 -7.64 -14.46
C LYS A 50 -2.70 -6.81 -13.75
N LEU A 51 -2.31 -6.13 -12.67
CA LEU A 51 -3.26 -5.31 -11.92
C LEU A 51 -3.75 -4.15 -12.76
N LEU A 52 -2.85 -3.49 -13.48
CA LEU A 52 -3.21 -2.39 -14.38
C LEU A 52 -4.14 -2.86 -15.48
N LYS A 53 -3.87 -4.02 -16.07
CA LYS A 53 -4.65 -4.55 -17.17
C LYS A 53 -6.04 -5.00 -16.73
N GLU A 54 -6.14 -5.71 -15.61
CA GLU A 54 -7.39 -6.30 -15.17
C GLU A 54 -8.27 -5.34 -14.36
N CYS A 55 -7.66 -4.42 -13.63
CA CYS A 55 -8.39 -3.53 -12.71
C CYS A 55 -8.17 -2.06 -12.99
N GLY A 56 -7.23 -1.71 -13.86
CA GLY A 56 -6.90 -0.31 -14.11
C GLY A 56 -6.05 0.33 -13.01
N GLY A 57 -5.70 -0.42 -11.98
CA GLY A 57 -4.95 0.05 -10.84
C GLY A 57 -5.60 -0.38 -9.53
N ILE A 58 -5.43 0.42 -8.50
CA ILE A 58 -6.04 0.14 -7.20
C ILE A 58 -7.53 0.45 -7.26
N VAL A 59 -8.35 -0.43 -6.72
CA VAL A 59 -9.79 -0.25 -6.66
C VAL A 59 -10.27 -0.25 -5.22
N GLN A 60 -11.47 0.25 -4.98
CA GLN A 60 -12.10 0.16 -3.67
C GLN A 60 -12.23 -1.31 -3.30
N GLY A 61 -12.07 -1.62 -2.06
CA GLY A 61 -12.03 -3.00 -1.62
C GLY A 61 -10.62 -3.49 -1.38
N MET A 62 -9.62 -2.79 -1.93
CA MET A 62 -8.22 -3.10 -1.64
C MET A 62 -7.69 -2.35 -0.42
N SER A 63 -8.51 -1.48 0.19
CA SER A 63 -8.16 -0.81 1.44
C SER A 63 -7.90 -1.87 2.51
N GLY A 64 -6.82 -1.70 3.26
CA GLY A 64 -6.39 -2.68 4.23
C GLY A 64 -5.41 -3.72 3.70
N SER A 65 -5.20 -3.78 2.38
CA SER A 65 -4.23 -4.70 1.80
C SER A 65 -2.83 -4.39 2.32
N PRO A 66 -2.09 -5.42 2.79
CA PRO A 66 -0.74 -5.16 3.33
C PRO A 66 0.23 -4.76 2.24
N ILE A 67 1.12 -3.82 2.59
CA ILE A 67 2.21 -3.37 1.74
C ILE A 67 3.49 -4.01 2.27
N ILE A 68 4.22 -4.69 1.41
CA ILE A 68 5.40 -5.46 1.79
C ILE A 68 6.63 -4.87 1.09
N GLN A 69 7.70 -4.67 1.85
CA GLN A 69 8.98 -4.26 1.31
C GLN A 69 10.07 -5.01 2.08
N ASN A 70 11.02 -5.58 1.36
CA ASN A 70 12.11 -6.35 1.97
C ASN A 70 11.61 -7.46 2.90
N ASN A 71 10.55 -8.16 2.47
CA ASN A 71 9.96 -9.28 3.22
C ASN A 71 9.32 -8.88 4.55
N ARG A 72 8.95 -7.62 4.70
CA ARG A 72 8.36 -7.10 5.93
C ARG A 72 7.09 -6.32 5.60
N ILE A 73 6.07 -6.46 6.42
CA ILE A 73 4.87 -5.63 6.30
C ILE A 73 5.23 -4.24 6.79
N ILE A 74 5.19 -3.27 5.88
CA ILE A 74 5.53 -1.88 6.21
C ILE A 74 4.30 -1.00 6.38
N GLY A 75 3.15 -1.46 5.91
CA GLY A 75 1.93 -0.68 6.02
C GLY A 75 0.76 -1.36 5.35
N ALA A 76 -0.29 -0.60 5.11
CA ALA A 76 -1.49 -1.07 4.42
C ALA A 76 -2.06 0.04 3.56
N VAL A 77 -2.73 -0.35 2.48
CA VAL A 77 -3.41 0.58 1.58
C VAL A 77 -4.57 1.24 2.32
N THR A 78 -4.68 2.57 2.24
CA THR A 78 -5.77 3.30 2.88
C THR A 78 -6.66 4.03 1.89
N HIS A 79 -6.07 4.66 0.88
CA HIS A 79 -6.82 5.47 -0.09
C HIS A 79 -6.29 5.26 -1.49
N VAL A 80 -7.17 5.51 -2.47
CA VAL A 80 -6.74 5.59 -3.87
C VAL A 80 -6.98 7.01 -4.36
N PHE A 81 -6.21 7.42 -5.36
CA PHE A 81 -6.44 8.71 -6.01
C PHE A 81 -7.69 8.60 -6.87
N VAL A 82 -8.65 9.48 -6.66
CA VAL A 82 -9.92 9.45 -7.38
C VAL A 82 -9.73 9.54 -8.89
N ASN A 83 -8.82 10.40 -9.31
CA ASN A 83 -8.58 10.66 -10.74
C ASN A 83 -7.41 9.88 -11.31
N ASN A 84 -6.77 9.03 -10.53
CA ASN A 84 -5.64 8.25 -11.00
C ASN A 84 -5.51 6.96 -10.19
N PRO A 85 -6.22 5.90 -10.58
CA PRO A 85 -6.21 4.65 -9.81
C PRO A 85 -4.86 3.92 -9.83
N LYS A 86 -3.90 4.41 -10.61
CA LYS A 86 -2.53 3.87 -10.55
C LYS A 86 -1.79 4.31 -9.31
N LYS A 87 -2.30 5.29 -8.57
CA LYS A 87 -1.66 5.82 -7.38
C LYS A 87 -2.54 5.61 -6.15
N GLY A 88 -1.90 5.45 -5.01
CA GLY A 88 -2.60 5.29 -3.76
C GLY A 88 -1.78 5.73 -2.57
N TYR A 89 -2.42 5.71 -1.42
CA TYR A 89 -1.81 6.05 -0.15
C TYR A 89 -1.85 4.85 0.78
N GLY A 90 -0.93 4.83 1.74
CA GLY A 90 -0.91 3.82 2.78
C GLY A 90 -0.55 4.41 4.13
N ILE A 91 -0.87 3.67 5.18
CA ILE A 91 -0.50 3.98 6.56
C ILE A 91 0.68 3.09 6.96
N PHE A 92 1.56 3.58 7.81
CA PHE A 92 2.65 2.77 8.35
C PHE A 92 2.12 1.67 9.27
N ALA A 93 2.74 0.49 9.20
CA ALA A 93 2.33 -0.64 10.02
C ALA A 93 2.41 -0.34 11.52
N GLU A 94 3.40 0.42 11.96
CA GLU A 94 3.53 0.77 13.38
C GLU A 94 2.34 1.56 13.89
N TRP A 95 1.74 2.41 13.05
CA TRP A 95 0.55 3.15 13.43
C TRP A 95 -0.68 2.26 13.47
N MET A 96 -0.72 1.23 12.62
CA MET A 96 -1.80 0.24 12.64
C MET A 96 -1.82 -0.51 13.96
N VAL A 97 -0.66 -0.96 14.42
CA VAL A 97 -0.53 -1.67 15.70
C VAL A 97 -0.96 -0.77 16.85
N GLU A 98 -0.56 0.49 16.82
CA GLU A 98 -0.93 1.45 17.84
C GLU A 98 -2.45 1.65 17.90
N GLU A 99 -3.10 1.71 16.75
CA GLU A 99 -4.56 1.82 16.68
C GLU A 99 -5.25 0.60 17.28
N LEU A 100 -4.71 -0.58 17.03
CA LEU A 100 -5.29 -1.83 17.55
C LEU A 100 -5.17 -1.93 19.06
N ASP A 101 -4.19 -1.30 19.66
CA ASP A 101 -3.95 -1.34 21.10
C ASP A 101 -4.82 -0.35 21.89
N LYS A 102 -5.58 0.44 21.21
CA LYS A 102 -6.46 1.43 21.87
C LYS A 102 -7.86 0.84 22.19
#